data_f548c7fbd874b95f48523c8b40bb0378
#
_entry.id   f548c7fbd874b95f48523c8b40bb0378
#
_cell.length_a   1.000
_cell.length_b   1.000
_cell.length_c   1.000
_cell.angle_alpha   90.00
_cell.angle_beta   90.00
_cell.angle_gamma   90.00
#
_symmetry.space_group_name_H-M   'P 1'
#
loop_
_entity.id
_entity.type
_entity.pdbx_description
1 polymer ?
#
loop_
_entity_poly.entity_id
_entity_poly.type
_entity_poly.pdbx_seq_one_letter_code
_entity_poly.pdbx_strand_id
1 'polypeptide(L)'
;MGITDKVKSLFRSRDKPQNHTGDNLFSFLYNWGMTWTGKRITGYNAMQTTGVYACVRIIAETVASLPWHIYRYTTDGKVRDYKHPLYFLLHDEPNPEMTSFSFRETIMTHLLLWGNAYSQIIRNGRGEVIG
;
A
#
# COMPACT_ATOMS: atom_id res chain seq x y z
N MET A 1 2.84 -33.16 -53.80
CA MET A 1 3.36 -32.00 -53.07
C MET A 1 4.27 -31.24 -54.03
N GLY A 2 3.76 -30.17 -54.63
CA GLY A 2 4.38 -29.52 -55.80
C GLY A 2 5.58 -28.64 -55.39
N ILE A 3 6.53 -28.51 -56.32
CA ILE A 3 7.74 -27.66 -56.18
C ILE A 3 7.35 -26.21 -55.80
N THR A 4 6.18 -25.76 -56.24
CA THR A 4 5.59 -24.43 -55.94
C THR A 4 5.29 -24.21 -54.46
N ASP A 5 4.93 -25.27 -53.70
CA ASP A 5 4.64 -25.19 -52.27
C ASP A 5 5.90 -25.09 -51.43
N LYS A 6 6.99 -25.73 -51.89
CA LYS A 6 8.31 -25.61 -51.26
C LYS A 6 8.94 -24.25 -51.46
N VAL A 7 8.74 -23.64 -52.60
CA VAL A 7 9.22 -22.28 -52.89
C VAL A 7 8.46 -21.22 -52.07
N LYS A 8 7.14 -21.37 -51.93
CA LYS A 8 6.32 -20.48 -51.07
C LYS A 8 6.69 -20.57 -49.60
N SER A 9 7.16 -21.73 -49.12
CA SER A 9 7.60 -21.89 -47.73
C SER A 9 8.93 -21.21 -47.41
N LEU A 10 9.79 -21.03 -48.45
CA LEU A 10 11.08 -20.33 -48.34
C LEU A 10 10.90 -18.79 -48.27
N PHE A 11 9.82 -18.28 -48.87
CA PHE A 11 9.48 -16.84 -48.84
C PHE A 11 8.39 -16.50 -47.81
N ARG A 12 8.05 -17.44 -46.95
CA ARG A 12 7.17 -17.14 -45.81
C ARG A 12 7.94 -16.23 -44.87
N SER A 13 7.66 -14.93 -44.99
CA SER A 13 8.20 -13.90 -44.10
C SER A 13 8.06 -14.38 -42.66
N ARG A 14 9.21 -14.65 -42.03
CA ARG A 14 9.31 -15.18 -40.68
C ARG A 14 9.03 -14.13 -39.66
N ASP A 15 9.05 -12.89 -40.11
CA ASP A 15 8.89 -11.71 -39.29
C ASP A 15 7.63 -10.94 -39.70
N LYS A 16 6.47 -11.38 -39.18
CA LYS A 16 5.51 -10.37 -38.80
C LYS A 16 6.14 -9.68 -37.60
N PRO A 17 6.45 -8.38 -37.68
CA PRO A 17 6.88 -7.66 -36.50
C PRO A 17 5.74 -7.78 -35.50
N GLN A 18 5.91 -8.64 -34.51
CA GLN A 18 5.02 -8.70 -33.38
C GLN A 18 5.30 -7.42 -32.60
N ASN A 19 4.54 -6.39 -32.92
CA ASN A 19 4.58 -5.14 -32.19
C ASN A 19 3.89 -5.36 -30.84
N HIS A 20 4.58 -6.13 -29.97
CA HIS A 20 4.11 -6.53 -28.64
C HIS A 20 4.16 -5.40 -27.62
N THR A 21 4.58 -4.19 -28.03
CA THR A 21 4.77 -3.10 -27.08
C THR A 21 3.46 -2.69 -26.40
N GLY A 22 2.34 -2.72 -27.13
CA GLY A 22 1.04 -2.41 -26.56
C GLY A 22 0.46 -3.56 -25.74
N ASP A 23 0.55 -4.79 -26.29
CA ASP A 23 -0.01 -5.97 -25.63
C ASP A 23 0.80 -6.37 -24.38
N ASN A 24 2.12 -6.17 -24.38
CA ASN A 24 2.96 -6.46 -23.23
C ASN A 24 2.72 -5.47 -22.08
N LEU A 25 2.58 -4.17 -22.39
CA LEU A 25 2.29 -3.17 -21.36
C LEU A 25 0.90 -3.40 -20.75
N PHE A 26 -0.09 -3.67 -21.59
CA PHE A 26 -1.46 -3.93 -21.15
C PHE A 26 -1.56 -5.24 -20.37
N SER A 27 -0.90 -6.29 -20.86
CA SER A 27 -0.77 -7.58 -20.19
C SER A 27 -0.02 -7.45 -18.86
N PHE A 28 1.05 -6.66 -18.82
CA PHE A 28 1.80 -6.37 -17.59
C PHE A 28 0.93 -5.63 -16.56
N LEU A 29 0.20 -4.59 -16.99
CA LEU A 29 -0.70 -3.83 -16.12
C LEU A 29 -1.90 -4.67 -15.65
N TYR A 30 -2.43 -5.53 -16.53
CA TYR A 30 -3.55 -6.42 -16.20
C TYR A 30 -3.14 -7.58 -15.29
N ASN A 31 -1.92 -8.10 -15.47
CA ASN A 31 -1.37 -9.20 -14.66
C ASN A 31 -0.73 -8.72 -13.37
N TRP A 32 -0.66 -7.41 -13.14
CA TRP A 32 -0.12 -6.88 -11.90
C TRP A 32 -0.98 -7.36 -10.73
N GLY A 33 -0.40 -8.20 -9.87
CA GLY A 33 -1.09 -8.85 -8.74
C GLY A 33 -1.73 -10.21 -9.07
N MET A 34 -1.47 -10.77 -10.26
CA MET A 34 -1.83 -12.17 -10.54
C MET A 34 -0.71 -13.11 -10.09
N THR A 35 -1.12 -14.20 -9.46
CA THR A 35 -0.22 -15.32 -9.17
C THR A 35 0.14 -16.08 -10.44
N TRP A 36 1.19 -16.90 -10.39
CA TRP A 36 1.56 -17.85 -11.44
C TRP A 36 0.38 -18.75 -11.87
N THR A 37 -0.56 -19.02 -10.98
CA THR A 37 -1.78 -19.80 -11.25
C THR A 37 -2.90 -18.99 -11.88
N GLY A 38 -2.68 -17.72 -12.26
CA GLY A 38 -3.68 -16.85 -12.89
C GLY A 38 -4.71 -16.26 -11.93
N LYS A 39 -4.57 -16.48 -10.62
CA LYS A 39 -5.46 -15.87 -9.61
C LYS A 39 -5.03 -14.44 -9.29
N ARG A 40 -5.95 -13.50 -9.41
CA ARG A 40 -5.74 -12.12 -8.99
C ARG A 40 -5.81 -12.02 -7.46
N ILE A 41 -4.71 -11.58 -6.84
CA ILE A 41 -4.68 -11.32 -5.40
C ILE A 41 -4.96 -9.83 -5.19
N THR A 42 -6.00 -9.55 -4.40
CA THR A 42 -6.34 -8.23 -3.89
C THR A 42 -6.13 -8.22 -2.38
N GLY A 43 -5.99 -7.04 -1.76
CA GLY A 43 -5.90 -6.92 -0.31
C GLY A 43 -7.07 -7.62 0.41
N TYR A 44 -8.27 -7.51 -0.17
CA TYR A 44 -9.45 -8.19 0.35
C TYR A 44 -9.34 -9.72 0.32
N ASN A 45 -8.96 -10.29 -0.83
CA ASN A 45 -8.80 -11.74 -0.96
C ASN A 45 -7.64 -12.27 -0.11
N ALA A 46 -6.58 -11.48 0.02
CA ALA A 46 -5.45 -11.82 0.88
C ALA A 46 -5.87 -11.95 2.34
N MET A 47 -6.69 -11.02 2.84
CA MET A 47 -7.21 -11.03 4.23
C MET A 47 -8.18 -12.20 4.51
N GLN A 48 -8.75 -12.84 3.49
CA GLN A 48 -9.55 -14.06 3.66
C GLN A 48 -8.67 -15.29 3.97
N THR A 49 -7.37 -15.21 3.72
CA THR A 49 -6.43 -16.28 4.05
C THR A 49 -6.03 -16.15 5.52
N THR A 50 -6.36 -17.14 6.34
CA THR A 50 -6.14 -17.13 7.80
C THR A 50 -4.71 -16.77 8.19
N GLY A 51 -3.70 -17.31 7.48
CA GLY A 51 -2.29 -17.00 7.75
C GLY A 51 -1.94 -15.54 7.49
N VAL A 52 -2.41 -14.96 6.38
CA VAL A 52 -2.17 -13.56 6.05
C VAL A 52 -2.88 -12.65 7.07
N TYR A 53 -4.14 -12.94 7.37
CA TYR A 53 -4.89 -12.20 8.37
C TYR A 53 -4.19 -12.18 9.73
N ALA A 54 -3.74 -13.35 10.21
CA ALA A 54 -3.03 -13.47 11.49
C ALA A 54 -1.73 -12.65 11.50
N CYS A 55 -0.93 -12.73 10.44
CA CYS A 55 0.31 -11.96 10.34
C CYS A 55 0.07 -10.45 10.32
N VAL A 56 -0.86 -9.98 9.47
CA VAL A 56 -1.20 -8.56 9.36
C VAL A 56 -1.71 -8.05 10.71
N ARG A 57 -2.61 -8.77 11.34
CA ARG A 57 -3.19 -8.41 12.64
C ARG A 57 -2.14 -8.29 13.74
N ILE A 58 -1.30 -9.31 13.90
CA ILE A 58 -0.27 -9.30 14.96
C ILE A 58 0.69 -8.12 14.78
N ILE A 59 1.15 -7.86 13.55
CA ILE A 59 2.07 -6.74 13.28
C ILE A 59 1.36 -5.41 13.53
N ALA A 60 0.14 -5.24 13.02
CA ALA A 60 -0.61 -3.99 13.15
C ALA A 60 -0.93 -3.67 14.62
N GLU A 61 -1.44 -4.64 15.39
CA GLU A 61 -1.74 -4.49 16.83
C GLU A 61 -0.46 -4.21 17.64
N THR A 62 0.64 -4.90 17.33
CA THR A 62 1.91 -4.70 18.04
C THR A 62 2.44 -3.28 17.81
N VAL A 63 2.45 -2.80 16.57
CA VAL A 63 2.88 -1.42 16.27
C VAL A 63 1.90 -0.40 16.85
N ALA A 64 0.59 -0.65 16.79
CA ALA A 64 -0.42 0.23 17.35
C ALA A 64 -0.33 0.39 18.88
N SER A 65 0.16 -0.63 19.56
CA SER A 65 0.37 -0.60 21.03
C SER A 65 1.50 0.33 21.47
N LEU A 66 2.41 0.70 20.56
CA LEU A 66 3.53 1.59 20.88
C LEU A 66 3.03 3.03 21.04
N PRO A 67 3.26 3.69 22.17
CA PRO A 67 2.80 5.07 22.37
C PRO A 67 3.63 6.06 21.55
N TRP A 68 2.95 6.98 20.87
CA TRP A 68 3.61 8.07 20.17
C TRP A 68 3.76 9.27 21.09
N HIS A 69 4.98 9.79 21.18
CA HIS A 69 5.29 10.96 21.98
C HIS A 69 5.97 12.04 21.14
N ILE A 70 5.63 13.29 21.41
CA ILE A 70 6.28 14.44 20.81
C ILE A 70 7.44 14.86 21.71
N TYR A 71 8.59 15.11 21.10
CA TYR A 71 9.79 15.55 21.78
C TYR A 71 10.25 16.91 21.25
N ARG A 72 10.59 17.80 22.16
CA ARG A 72 11.26 19.06 21.85
C ARG A 72 12.75 18.96 22.16
N TYR A 73 13.56 19.46 21.25
CA TYR A 73 15.01 19.58 21.47
C TYR A 73 15.29 20.78 22.37
N THR A 74 16.07 20.55 23.43
CA THR A 74 16.60 21.57 24.32
C THR A 74 18.11 21.47 24.35
N THR A 75 18.79 22.47 24.95
CA THR A 75 20.27 22.48 25.12
C THR A 75 20.77 21.22 25.82
N ASP A 76 19.97 20.67 26.73
CA ASP A 76 20.34 19.51 27.57
C ASP A 76 19.82 18.17 27.00
N GLY A 77 19.22 18.18 25.79
CA GLY A 77 18.75 16.95 25.13
C GLY A 77 17.28 16.99 24.70
N LYS A 78 16.64 15.82 24.64
CA LYS A 78 15.24 15.65 24.20
C LYS A 78 14.32 15.57 25.41
N VAL A 79 13.32 16.45 25.47
CA VAL A 79 12.28 16.46 26.51
C VAL A 79 10.92 16.21 25.89
N ARG A 80 10.07 15.41 26.51
CA ARG A 80 8.69 15.19 26.06
C ARG A 80 7.89 16.48 26.16
N ASP A 81 7.19 16.84 25.09
CA ASP A 81 6.38 18.05 25.01
C ASP A 81 4.89 17.73 25.06
N TYR A 82 4.38 17.63 26.28
CA TYR A 82 2.95 17.39 26.54
C TYR A 82 2.05 18.58 26.19
N LYS A 83 2.64 19.78 26.02
CA LYS A 83 1.87 21.01 25.73
C LYS A 83 1.75 21.29 24.23
N HIS A 84 2.37 20.47 23.41
CA HIS A 84 2.30 20.62 21.96
C HIS A 84 0.86 20.36 21.48
N PRO A 85 0.27 21.20 20.62
CA PRO A 85 -1.13 21.05 20.18
C PRO A 85 -1.42 19.70 19.49
N LEU A 86 -0.42 19.10 18.82
CA LEU A 86 -0.57 17.79 18.21
C LEU A 86 -0.41 16.62 19.20
N TYR A 87 -0.04 16.87 20.46
CA TYR A 87 0.18 15.79 21.42
C TYR A 87 -1.09 14.99 21.64
N PHE A 88 -2.19 15.67 21.92
CA PHE A 88 -3.49 15.05 22.13
C PHE A 88 -3.95 14.25 20.91
N LEU A 89 -3.85 14.84 19.70
CA LEU A 89 -4.25 14.19 18.45
C LEU A 89 -3.45 12.92 18.13
N LEU A 90 -2.15 12.91 18.41
CA LEU A 90 -1.30 11.76 18.08
C LEU A 90 -1.28 10.69 19.18
N HIS A 91 -1.39 11.12 20.43
CA HIS A 91 -1.26 10.21 21.58
C HIS A 91 -2.61 9.66 22.02
N ASP A 92 -3.64 10.49 22.11
CA ASP A 92 -4.92 10.12 22.70
C ASP A 92 -5.99 9.89 21.63
N GLU A 93 -6.40 10.91 20.92
CA GLU A 93 -7.60 10.88 20.06
C GLU A 93 -7.36 11.70 18.77
N PRO A 94 -7.00 11.04 17.65
CA PRO A 94 -6.78 11.71 16.38
C PRO A 94 -8.07 12.32 15.78
N ASN A 95 -9.23 11.72 16.06
CA ASN A 95 -10.54 12.23 15.68
C ASN A 95 -11.63 11.70 16.63
N PRO A 96 -12.84 12.29 16.65
CA PRO A 96 -13.92 11.86 17.56
C PRO A 96 -14.42 10.42 17.33
N GLU A 97 -14.09 9.80 16.22
CA GLU A 97 -14.60 8.48 15.83
C GLU A 97 -13.66 7.33 16.15
N MET A 98 -12.36 7.62 16.36
CA MET A 98 -11.37 6.57 16.61
C MET A 98 -10.29 6.99 17.61
N THR A 99 -9.85 6.00 18.38
CA THR A 99 -8.72 6.17 19.30
C THR A 99 -7.38 6.18 18.54
N SER A 100 -6.35 6.67 19.17
CA SER A 100 -4.98 6.66 18.66
C SER A 100 -4.51 5.22 18.35
N PHE A 101 -4.94 4.22 19.12
CA PHE A 101 -4.66 2.81 18.83
C PHE A 101 -5.28 2.36 17.51
N SER A 102 -6.59 2.55 17.33
CA SER A 102 -7.32 2.16 16.11
C SER A 102 -6.79 2.89 14.86
N PHE A 103 -6.41 4.15 15.02
CA PHE A 103 -5.80 4.93 13.94
C PHE A 103 -4.46 4.32 13.47
N ARG A 104 -3.57 3.99 14.41
CA ARG A 104 -2.27 3.38 14.10
C ARG A 104 -2.41 1.97 13.54
N GLU A 105 -3.34 1.19 14.06
CA GLU A 105 -3.66 -0.15 13.56
C GLU A 105 -4.15 -0.09 12.11
N THR A 106 -5.04 0.85 11.79
CA THR A 106 -5.56 1.08 10.44
C THR A 106 -4.44 1.49 9.48
N ILE A 107 -3.61 2.47 9.85
CA ILE A 107 -2.46 2.90 9.05
C ILE A 107 -1.53 1.72 8.78
N MET A 108 -1.21 0.94 9.81
CA MET A 108 -0.31 -0.20 9.67
C MET A 108 -0.88 -1.29 8.79
N THR A 109 -2.19 -1.58 8.93
CA THR A 109 -2.91 -2.53 8.07
C THR A 109 -2.88 -2.09 6.61
N HIS A 110 -3.12 -0.82 6.31
CA HIS A 110 -3.04 -0.28 4.96
C HIS A 110 -1.61 -0.39 4.41
N LEU A 111 -0.62 -0.06 5.21
CA LEU A 111 0.80 -0.16 4.81
C LEU A 111 1.18 -1.59 4.45
N LEU A 112 0.74 -2.58 5.22
CA LEU A 112 1.03 -3.99 4.98
C LEU A 112 0.33 -4.56 3.75
N LEU A 113 -0.90 -4.12 3.46
CA LEU A 113 -1.70 -4.65 2.35
C LEU A 113 -1.47 -3.93 1.02
N TRP A 114 -1.20 -2.64 1.04
CA TRP A 114 -1.07 -1.80 -0.17
C TRP A 114 0.28 -1.10 -0.30
N GLY A 115 1.16 -1.23 0.69
CA GLY A 115 2.48 -0.58 0.70
C GLY A 115 2.44 0.92 1.01
N ASN A 116 1.26 1.51 1.12
CA ASN A 116 1.05 2.93 1.42
C ASN A 116 -0.14 3.12 2.36
N ALA A 117 -0.04 4.13 3.21
CA ALA A 117 -1.13 4.58 4.06
C ALA A 117 -1.18 6.11 4.05
N TYR A 118 -2.38 6.67 4.00
CA TYR A 118 -2.59 8.12 3.91
C TYR A 118 -3.60 8.55 4.96
N SER A 119 -3.34 9.70 5.56
CA SER A 119 -4.27 10.36 6.49
C SER A 119 -4.54 11.77 6.01
N GLN A 120 -5.80 12.19 6.05
CA GLN A 120 -6.18 13.55 5.75
C GLN A 120 -5.97 14.42 7.00
N ILE A 121 -5.32 15.56 6.85
CA ILE A 121 -5.16 16.53 7.93
C ILE A 121 -6.31 17.54 7.83
N ILE A 122 -7.19 17.54 8.83
CA ILE A 122 -8.29 18.50 8.92
C ILE A 122 -7.84 19.72 9.73
N ARG A 123 -8.06 20.91 9.17
CA ARG A 123 -7.70 22.19 9.80
C ARG A 123 -8.92 23.06 10.01
N ASN A 124 -8.94 23.79 11.12
CA ASN A 124 -9.96 24.82 11.36
C ASN A 124 -9.69 26.08 10.54
N GLY A 125 -10.61 27.06 10.59
CA GLY A 125 -10.44 28.34 9.89
C GLY A 125 -9.26 29.21 10.36
N ARG A 126 -8.59 28.82 11.44
CA ARG A 126 -7.37 29.46 11.97
C ARG A 126 -6.09 28.72 11.53
N GLY A 127 -6.23 27.62 10.77
CA GLY A 127 -5.11 26.80 10.31
C GLY A 127 -4.59 25.78 11.33
N GLU A 128 -5.21 25.67 12.52
CA GLU A 128 -4.85 24.67 13.53
C GLU A 128 -5.36 23.29 13.10
N VAL A 129 -4.60 22.24 13.39
CA VAL A 129 -4.99 20.84 13.11
C VAL A 129 -6.00 20.39 14.16
N ILE A 130 -7.15 19.89 13.72
CA ILE A 130 -8.25 19.41 14.57
C ILE A 130 -8.58 17.93 14.37
N GLY A 131 -7.97 17.29 13.38
CA GLY A 131 -8.15 15.87 13.09
C GLY A 131 -7.29 15.41 11.90
#